data_2858851aabf351aba068e6fe52ab7356
#
_entry.id   2858851aabf351aba068e6fe52ab7356
#
_cell.length_a   1.000
_cell.length_b   1.000
_cell.length_c   1.000
_cell.angle_alpha   90.00
_cell.angle_beta   90.00
_cell.angle_gamma   90.00
#
_symmetry.space_group_name_H-M   'P 1'
#
loop_
_entity.id
_entity.type
_entity.pdbx_description
1 polymer ?
#
loop_
_entity_poly.entity_id
_entity_poly.type
_entity_poly.pdbx_seq_one_letter_code
_entity_poly.pdbx_strand_id
1 'polypeptide(L)'
;MFKMTVFIALALVWNITVHSQGLLIKGDQRILINDAALETLWEEGGFTEGAAAGPDGNMYFSDFAQPFESGPARVMRFNPSTDKTNVFCPDSGMGNGLMFTRGGDLMGCCASPLKGHRALVNFLPDGKVKIVANSFNGKKLNSPNDIVISKEGDIYFTDPKYVGPEERELDKYYVFKYSTAGQLTVATDQIDKPNGIILSPNQKTVYVAETDNGSDKADIEKDYEMGR
;
A
#
# COMPACT_ATOMS: atom_id res chain seq x y z
N MET A 1 25.12 -10.49 -0.70
CA MET A 1 24.99 -9.74 0.55
C MET A 1 23.71 -8.93 0.42
N PHE A 2 22.62 -9.40 1.03
CA PHE A 2 21.33 -8.70 0.92
C PHE A 2 21.29 -7.58 1.94
N LYS A 3 21.14 -6.34 1.49
CA LYS A 3 20.76 -5.20 2.34
C LYS A 3 19.24 -5.24 2.50
N MET A 4 18.75 -5.36 3.72
CA MET A 4 17.33 -5.22 4.01
C MET A 4 17.09 -3.78 4.45
N THR A 5 16.30 -3.06 3.67
CA THR A 5 15.87 -1.70 3.98
C THR A 5 14.47 -1.75 4.59
N VAL A 6 14.32 -1.21 5.77
CA VAL A 6 13.02 -1.10 6.45
C VAL A 6 12.55 0.35 6.31
N PHE A 7 11.41 0.56 5.65
CA PHE A 7 10.74 1.84 5.63
C PHE A 7 9.80 1.93 6.85
N ILE A 8 10.03 2.91 7.70
CA ILE A 8 9.12 3.23 8.80
C ILE A 8 8.44 4.55 8.46
N ALA A 9 7.15 4.50 8.17
CA ALA A 9 6.33 5.70 8.09
C ALA A 9 5.90 6.14 9.49
N LEU A 10 6.47 7.24 9.99
CA LEU A 10 6.00 7.90 11.19
C LEU A 10 5.32 9.21 10.78
N ALA A 11 3.99 9.23 10.86
CA ALA A 11 3.23 10.46 10.75
C ALA A 11 3.25 11.20 12.09
N LEU A 12 4.14 12.19 12.22
CA LEU A 12 4.04 13.23 13.25
C LEU A 12 4.58 14.55 12.69
N VAL A 13 3.65 15.48 12.48
CA VAL A 13 3.95 16.87 12.14
C VAL A 13 4.57 17.55 13.36
N TRP A 14 5.90 17.61 13.39
CA TRP A 14 6.66 18.63 14.14
C TRP A 14 8.04 18.72 13.51
N ASN A 15 8.48 19.92 13.17
CA ASN A 15 9.84 20.21 12.75
C ASN A 15 10.83 19.83 13.86
N ILE A 16 11.29 18.61 13.87
CA ILE A 16 12.42 18.18 14.67
C ILE A 16 13.49 17.79 13.67
N THR A 17 14.56 18.56 13.64
CA THR A 17 15.81 18.16 13.01
C THR A 17 16.31 16.93 13.77
N VAL A 18 15.93 15.76 13.32
CA VAL A 18 16.44 14.49 13.86
C VAL A 18 17.86 14.33 13.33
N HIS A 19 18.84 14.70 14.14
CA HIS A 19 20.16 14.13 14.00
C HIS A 19 19.97 12.63 14.16
N SER A 20 20.29 11.86 13.13
CA SER A 20 20.25 10.40 13.14
C SER A 20 21.25 9.87 14.17
N GLN A 21 20.85 9.80 15.42
CA GLN A 21 21.46 8.85 16.32
C GLN A 21 21.01 7.48 15.82
N GLY A 22 21.94 6.73 15.24
CA GLY A 22 21.66 5.43 14.66
C GLY A 22 20.85 4.58 15.61
N LEU A 23 19.59 4.31 15.23
CA LEU A 23 18.73 3.41 15.98
C LEU A 23 19.39 2.04 15.93
N LEU A 24 19.94 1.60 17.06
CA LEU A 24 20.57 0.27 17.15
C LEU A 24 19.45 -0.78 17.05
N ILE A 25 19.34 -1.38 15.88
CA ILE A 25 18.33 -2.41 15.64
C ILE A 25 18.83 -3.71 16.26
N LYS A 26 18.11 -4.20 17.28
CA LYS A 26 18.35 -5.51 17.88
C LYS A 26 17.35 -6.51 17.28
N GLY A 27 17.84 -7.63 16.74
CA GLY A 27 17.00 -8.66 16.17
C GLY A 27 17.74 -9.97 15.97
N ASP A 28 17.09 -10.92 15.32
CA ASP A 28 17.68 -12.20 14.95
C ASP A 28 18.83 -11.98 13.95
N GLN A 29 20.03 -12.37 14.32
CA GLN A 29 21.26 -12.18 13.51
C GLN A 29 21.22 -12.93 12.17
N ARG A 30 20.29 -13.87 11.98
CA ARG A 30 20.05 -14.52 10.70
C ARG A 30 19.34 -13.60 9.70
N ILE A 31 18.65 -12.57 10.21
CA ILE A 31 17.90 -11.59 9.42
C ILE A 31 18.59 -10.25 9.42
N LEU A 32 19.09 -9.81 10.58
CA LEU A 32 19.78 -8.55 10.77
C LEU A 32 21.22 -8.82 11.15
N ILE A 33 22.17 -8.30 10.39
CA ILE A 33 23.58 -8.35 10.77
C ILE A 33 23.84 -7.52 12.03
N ASN A 34 24.84 -7.90 12.82
CA ASN A 34 25.32 -7.07 13.93
C ASN A 34 25.66 -5.68 13.39
N ASP A 35 25.27 -4.65 14.13
CA ASP A 35 25.48 -3.23 13.77
C ASP A 35 24.71 -2.76 12.54
N ALA A 36 23.61 -3.43 12.17
CA ALA A 36 22.70 -2.92 11.15
C ALA A 36 22.17 -1.55 11.58
N ALA A 37 22.27 -0.55 10.70
CA ALA A 37 21.73 0.78 10.89
C ALA A 37 20.62 1.06 9.87
N LEU A 38 19.67 1.91 10.26
CA LEU A 38 18.70 2.46 9.30
C LEU A 38 19.43 3.43 8.38
N GLU A 39 19.19 3.29 7.09
CA GLU A 39 19.72 4.18 6.06
C GLU A 39 18.53 4.87 5.38
N THR A 40 18.57 6.20 5.29
CA THR A 40 17.60 6.97 4.52
C THR A 40 18.00 6.92 3.05
N LEU A 41 17.20 6.22 2.23
CA LEU A 41 17.46 6.08 0.80
C LEU A 41 16.84 7.20 -0.03
N TRP A 42 15.81 7.86 0.50
CA TRP A 42 15.10 8.95 -0.16
C TRP A 42 14.27 9.73 0.87
N GLU A 43 14.29 11.07 0.78
CA GLU A 43 13.62 11.98 1.72
C GLU A 43 12.84 13.13 1.05
N GLU A 44 12.76 13.15 -0.29
CA GLU A 44 12.10 14.21 -1.04
C GLU A 44 10.58 14.00 -1.19
N GLY A 45 10.03 12.97 -0.54
CA GLY A 45 8.62 12.62 -0.59
C GLY A 45 7.78 13.25 0.52
N GLY A 46 6.47 13.08 0.39
CA GLY A 46 5.51 13.50 1.40
C GLY A 46 5.17 12.38 2.38
N PHE A 47 4.56 11.34 1.88
CA PHE A 47 4.14 10.15 2.64
C PHE A 47 4.30 8.93 1.76
N THR A 48 5.13 7.99 2.17
CA THR A 48 5.47 6.80 1.36
C THR A 48 4.81 5.53 1.90
N GLU A 49 4.33 4.69 0.98
CA GLU A 49 3.61 3.46 1.24
C GLU A 49 3.98 2.35 0.23
N GLY A 50 3.51 1.14 0.45
CA GLY A 50 3.41 0.07 -0.52
C GLY A 50 4.72 -0.34 -1.19
N ALA A 51 5.80 -0.50 -0.43
CA ALA A 51 7.09 -0.89 -1.00
C ALA A 51 7.06 -2.29 -1.63
N ALA A 52 7.50 -2.42 -2.88
CA ALA A 52 7.57 -3.65 -3.64
C ALA A 52 8.94 -3.87 -4.31
N ALA A 53 9.50 -5.08 -4.18
CA ALA A 53 10.71 -5.46 -4.89
C ALA A 53 10.38 -5.83 -6.34
N GLY A 54 11.01 -5.15 -7.29
CA GLY A 54 10.84 -5.41 -8.71
C GLY A 54 11.71 -6.56 -9.21
N PRO A 55 11.27 -7.27 -10.26
CA PRO A 55 12.07 -8.32 -10.89
C PRO A 55 13.35 -7.80 -11.55
N ASP A 56 13.44 -6.50 -11.77
CA ASP A 56 14.59 -5.76 -12.29
C ASP A 56 15.63 -5.39 -11.20
N GLY A 57 15.39 -5.81 -9.96
CA GLY A 57 16.25 -5.51 -8.81
C GLY A 57 16.06 -4.13 -8.22
N ASN A 58 15.10 -3.35 -8.71
CA ASN A 58 14.73 -2.06 -8.15
C ASN A 58 13.65 -2.20 -7.08
N MET A 59 13.52 -1.17 -6.22
CA MET A 59 12.41 -1.03 -5.28
C MET A 59 11.40 -0.02 -5.83
N TYR A 60 10.13 -0.38 -5.78
CA TYR A 60 9.02 0.50 -6.15
C TYR A 60 8.24 0.84 -4.90
N PHE A 61 7.75 2.07 -4.80
CA PHE A 61 6.95 2.53 -3.68
C PHE A 61 6.04 3.68 -4.08
N SER A 62 4.93 3.81 -3.39
CA SER A 62 4.00 4.92 -3.57
C SER A 62 4.47 6.14 -2.77
N ASP A 63 4.27 7.33 -3.33
CA ASP A 63 4.49 8.61 -2.67
C ASP A 63 3.24 9.48 -2.83
N PHE A 64 2.57 9.71 -1.71
CA PHE A 64 1.48 10.68 -1.62
C PHE A 64 2.09 12.06 -1.40
N ALA A 65 1.96 12.96 -2.35
CA ALA A 65 2.40 14.33 -2.17
C ALA A 65 1.77 14.96 -0.91
N GLN A 66 2.60 15.57 -0.05
CA GLN A 66 2.12 16.23 1.15
C GLN A 66 2.36 17.75 1.05
N PRO A 67 1.39 18.56 1.46
CA PRO A 67 0.02 18.17 1.80
C PRO A 67 -0.67 17.48 0.61
N PHE A 68 -1.66 16.64 0.85
CA PHE A 68 -2.33 15.83 -0.19
C PHE A 68 -2.86 16.63 -1.41
N GLU A 69 -2.90 17.93 -1.34
CA GLU A 69 -3.38 18.82 -2.39
C GLU A 69 -2.25 19.43 -3.23
N SER A 70 -0.98 19.17 -2.89
CA SER A 70 0.17 19.81 -3.55
C SER A 70 0.56 19.21 -4.90
N GLY A 71 -0.06 18.09 -5.28
CA GLY A 71 0.21 17.42 -6.55
C GLY A 71 -0.35 16.00 -6.60
N PRO A 72 -0.22 15.32 -7.75
CA PRO A 72 -0.64 13.94 -7.89
C PRO A 72 0.23 13.02 -7.05
N ALA A 73 -0.37 11.96 -6.50
CA ALA A 73 0.37 10.84 -5.95
C ALA A 73 1.17 10.13 -7.06
N ARG A 74 2.33 9.60 -6.73
CA ARG A 74 3.28 9.01 -7.69
C ARG A 74 3.63 7.59 -7.30
N VAL A 75 4.12 6.81 -8.25
CA VAL A 75 4.92 5.62 -7.95
C VAL A 75 6.37 5.97 -8.23
N MET A 76 7.22 5.71 -7.26
CA MET A 76 8.66 5.95 -7.31
C MET A 76 9.39 4.65 -7.56
N ARG A 77 10.60 4.74 -8.14
CA ARG A 77 11.51 3.61 -8.35
C ARG A 77 12.90 3.98 -7.84
N PHE A 78 13.36 3.26 -6.83
CA PHE A 78 14.71 3.34 -6.29
C PHE A 78 15.59 2.25 -6.90
N ASN A 79 16.74 2.64 -7.41
CA ASN A 79 17.74 1.72 -7.95
C ASN A 79 18.92 1.57 -6.96
N PRO A 80 19.06 0.39 -6.30
CA PRO A 80 20.09 0.18 -5.28
C PRO A 80 21.51 0.10 -5.85
N SER A 81 21.67 -0.08 -7.17
CA SER A 81 22.99 -0.10 -7.81
C SER A 81 23.56 1.29 -8.06
N THR A 82 22.70 2.29 -8.20
CA THR A 82 23.08 3.68 -8.49
C THR A 82 22.74 4.64 -7.38
N ASP A 83 22.03 4.16 -6.35
CA ASP A 83 21.53 4.95 -5.23
C ASP A 83 20.65 6.14 -5.68
N LYS A 84 19.80 5.89 -6.70
CA LYS A 84 18.94 6.93 -7.28
C LYS A 84 17.48 6.54 -7.24
N THR A 85 16.67 7.51 -6.83
CA THR A 85 15.19 7.44 -6.93
C THR A 85 14.70 8.27 -8.10
N ASN A 86 13.79 7.71 -8.89
CA ASN A 86 13.16 8.36 -10.03
C ASN A 86 11.65 8.12 -10.01
N VAL A 87 10.90 9.02 -10.63
CA VAL A 87 9.46 8.83 -10.84
C VAL A 87 9.25 7.70 -11.86
N PHE A 88 8.50 6.68 -11.48
CA PHE A 88 8.06 5.61 -12.38
C PHE A 88 6.69 5.93 -12.99
N CYS A 89 5.71 6.32 -12.17
CA CYS A 89 4.38 6.75 -12.60
C CYS A 89 4.11 8.14 -12.01
N PRO A 90 4.01 9.21 -12.85
CA PRO A 90 3.90 10.60 -12.36
C PRO A 90 2.52 10.94 -11.80
N ASP A 91 1.48 10.20 -12.17
CA ASP A 91 0.13 10.30 -11.63
C ASP A 91 -0.43 8.88 -11.45
N SER A 92 -0.32 8.39 -10.23
CA SER A 92 -0.72 7.02 -9.87
C SER A 92 -2.23 6.88 -9.61
N GLY A 93 -2.99 7.98 -9.57
CA GLY A 93 -4.38 7.96 -9.14
C GLY A 93 -4.56 7.51 -7.69
N MET A 94 -3.69 7.99 -6.80
CA MET A 94 -3.60 7.63 -5.38
C MET A 94 -3.17 6.17 -5.14
N GLY A 95 -2.14 5.73 -5.89
CA GLY A 95 -1.52 4.42 -5.67
C GLY A 95 -1.00 4.29 -4.24
N ASN A 96 -1.27 3.14 -3.60
CA ASN A 96 -0.92 2.79 -2.22
C ASN A 96 -0.13 1.48 -2.20
N GLY A 97 -0.71 0.36 -1.78
CA GLY A 97 -0.06 -0.94 -1.77
C GLY A 97 0.34 -1.41 -3.17
N LEU A 98 1.54 -1.93 -3.31
CA LEU A 98 2.11 -2.39 -4.58
C LEU A 98 2.63 -3.82 -4.45
N MET A 99 2.49 -4.62 -5.50
CA MET A 99 3.13 -5.93 -5.60
C MET A 99 3.33 -6.35 -7.05
N PHE A 100 4.47 -6.95 -7.36
CA PHE A 100 4.71 -7.54 -8.67
C PHE A 100 4.07 -8.92 -8.80
N THR A 101 3.43 -9.17 -9.94
CA THR A 101 3.08 -10.52 -10.36
C THR A 101 4.33 -11.31 -10.70
N ARG A 102 4.21 -12.63 -10.81
CA ARG A 102 5.30 -13.48 -11.33
C ARG A 102 5.67 -13.16 -12.77
N GLY A 103 4.73 -12.59 -13.53
CA GLY A 103 4.95 -12.17 -14.91
C GLY A 103 5.69 -10.84 -15.03
N GLY A 104 5.90 -10.13 -13.93
CA GLY A 104 6.59 -8.83 -13.89
C GLY A 104 5.66 -7.63 -14.03
N ASP A 105 4.35 -7.80 -13.99
CA ASP A 105 3.40 -6.69 -13.95
C ASP A 105 3.34 -6.09 -12.55
N LEU A 106 3.43 -4.76 -12.44
CA LEU A 106 3.26 -4.06 -11.18
C LEU A 106 1.78 -3.78 -10.92
N MET A 107 1.20 -4.57 -10.01
CA MET A 107 -0.16 -4.36 -9.54
C MET A 107 -0.19 -3.45 -8.34
N GLY A 108 -1.28 -2.70 -8.15
CA GLY A 108 -1.46 -1.87 -6.98
C GLY A 108 -2.89 -1.52 -6.67
N CYS A 109 -3.09 -1.03 -5.46
CA CYS A 109 -4.34 -0.46 -4.98
C CYS A 109 -4.29 1.05 -5.11
N CYS A 110 -5.36 1.65 -5.64
CA CYS A 110 -5.51 3.10 -5.69
C CYS A 110 -6.65 3.54 -4.78
N ALA A 111 -6.33 4.44 -3.86
CA ALA A 111 -7.26 4.97 -2.87
C ALA A 111 -8.26 5.99 -3.46
N SER A 112 -9.15 6.53 -2.60
CA SER A 112 -10.21 7.46 -3.00
C SER A 112 -9.82 8.94 -3.02
N PRO A 113 -9.00 9.48 -2.10
CA PRO A 113 -8.82 10.93 -1.99
C PRO A 113 -8.29 11.56 -3.28
N LEU A 114 -8.56 12.88 -3.43
CA LEU A 114 -8.10 13.68 -4.59
C LEU A 114 -8.51 13.12 -5.95
N LYS A 115 -9.69 12.53 -6.07
CA LYS A 115 -10.18 11.86 -7.28
C LYS A 115 -9.34 10.64 -7.67
N GLY A 116 -8.78 9.95 -6.68
CA GLY A 116 -8.09 8.69 -6.88
C GLY A 116 -8.96 7.65 -7.58
N HIS A 117 -8.35 6.66 -8.16
CA HIS A 117 -9.04 5.71 -9.04
C HIS A 117 -10.04 4.80 -8.33
N ARG A 118 -9.89 4.62 -6.99
CA ARG A 118 -10.72 3.66 -6.23
C ARG A 118 -10.73 2.30 -6.89
N ALA A 119 -9.54 1.74 -7.10
CA ALA A 119 -9.38 0.60 -8.00
C ALA A 119 -8.20 -0.28 -7.65
N LEU A 120 -8.29 -1.56 -8.03
CA LEU A 120 -7.15 -2.40 -8.33
C LEU A 120 -6.66 -2.04 -9.73
N VAL A 121 -5.34 -1.81 -9.88
CA VAL A 121 -4.73 -1.33 -11.11
C VAL A 121 -3.49 -2.13 -11.50
N ASN A 122 -3.09 -2.01 -12.78
CA ASN A 122 -1.77 -2.38 -13.27
C ASN A 122 -1.03 -1.09 -13.69
N PHE A 123 0.12 -0.83 -13.10
CA PHE A 123 1.02 0.24 -13.47
C PHE A 123 1.92 -0.23 -14.62
N LEU A 124 1.70 0.35 -15.80
CA LEU A 124 2.38 -0.07 -17.03
C LEU A 124 3.83 0.45 -17.09
N PRO A 125 4.73 -0.22 -17.82
CA PRO A 125 6.13 0.21 -17.95
C PRO A 125 6.33 1.62 -18.53
N ASP A 126 5.33 2.15 -19.25
CA ASP A 126 5.34 3.52 -19.79
C ASP A 126 4.82 4.57 -18.79
N GLY A 127 4.61 4.19 -17.54
CA GLY A 127 4.13 5.07 -16.47
C GLY A 127 2.63 5.36 -16.47
N LYS A 128 1.86 4.67 -17.32
CA LYS A 128 0.39 4.77 -17.34
C LYS A 128 -0.26 3.80 -16.37
N VAL A 129 -1.51 4.10 -16.01
CA VAL A 129 -2.34 3.28 -15.15
C VAL A 129 -3.44 2.59 -15.95
N LYS A 130 -3.55 1.28 -15.80
CA LYS A 130 -4.64 0.48 -16.35
C LYS A 130 -5.54 -0.02 -15.23
N ILE A 131 -6.81 0.38 -15.24
CA ILE A 131 -7.81 -0.11 -14.30
C ILE A 131 -8.05 -1.60 -14.54
N VAL A 132 -8.01 -2.40 -13.48
CA VAL A 132 -8.30 -3.84 -13.47
C VAL A 132 -9.67 -4.11 -12.89
N ALA A 133 -9.97 -3.54 -11.70
CA ALA A 133 -11.28 -3.61 -11.08
C ALA A 133 -11.52 -2.33 -10.25
N ASN A 134 -12.67 -1.69 -10.41
CA ASN A 134 -13.04 -0.47 -9.69
C ASN A 134 -14.45 -0.50 -9.10
N SER A 135 -15.15 -1.62 -9.25
CA SER A 135 -16.52 -1.76 -8.76
C SER A 135 -16.85 -3.19 -8.36
N PHE A 136 -17.74 -3.33 -7.42
CA PHE A 136 -18.31 -4.60 -6.98
C PHE A 136 -19.84 -4.46 -6.92
N ASN A 137 -20.57 -5.38 -7.59
CA ASN A 137 -22.03 -5.34 -7.71
C ASN A 137 -22.58 -3.98 -8.18
N GLY A 138 -21.91 -3.34 -9.14
CA GLY A 138 -22.30 -2.04 -9.71
C GLY A 138 -21.99 -0.83 -8.84
N LYS A 139 -21.40 -0.99 -7.66
CA LYS A 139 -20.99 0.07 -6.75
C LYS A 139 -19.47 0.24 -6.79
N LYS A 140 -18.98 1.47 -6.69
CA LYS A 140 -17.54 1.75 -6.62
C LYS A 140 -16.91 1.14 -5.39
N LEU A 141 -15.67 0.70 -5.51
CA LEU A 141 -14.85 0.30 -4.37
C LEU A 141 -14.70 1.49 -3.40
N ASN A 142 -14.42 1.22 -2.12
CA ASN A 142 -14.28 2.28 -1.11
C ASN A 142 -12.98 3.08 -1.34
N SER A 143 -11.86 2.51 -0.97
CA SER A 143 -10.55 3.13 -1.08
C SER A 143 -9.47 2.04 -0.99
N PRO A 144 -9.28 1.21 -2.03
CA PRO A 144 -8.32 0.12 -2.00
C PRO A 144 -6.97 0.54 -1.44
N ASN A 145 -6.44 -0.26 -0.49
CA ASN A 145 -5.28 0.13 0.30
C ASN A 145 -4.08 -0.77 0.05
N ASP A 146 -4.09 -2.04 0.46
CA ASP A 146 -2.95 -2.93 0.35
C ASP A 146 -3.28 -4.21 -0.40
N ILE A 147 -2.24 -4.90 -0.89
CA ILE A 147 -2.34 -5.97 -1.88
C ILE A 147 -1.37 -7.10 -1.57
N VAL A 148 -1.83 -8.35 -1.75
CA VAL A 148 -0.98 -9.53 -1.81
C VAL A 148 -1.40 -10.44 -2.96
N ILE A 149 -0.42 -11.02 -3.66
CA ILE A 149 -0.65 -11.91 -4.80
C ILE A 149 -0.19 -13.32 -4.43
N SER A 150 -1.09 -14.28 -4.59
CA SER A 150 -0.78 -15.69 -4.33
C SER A 150 0.16 -16.29 -5.38
N LYS A 151 0.71 -17.47 -5.08
CA LYS A 151 1.56 -18.20 -6.04
C LYS A 151 0.81 -18.60 -7.29
N GLU A 152 -0.49 -18.80 -7.18
CA GLU A 152 -1.39 -19.13 -8.27
C GLU A 152 -1.76 -17.90 -9.12
N GLY A 153 -1.49 -16.68 -8.62
CA GLY A 153 -1.79 -15.42 -9.30
C GLY A 153 -3.11 -14.77 -8.87
N ASP A 154 -3.83 -15.35 -7.92
CA ASP A 154 -4.98 -14.68 -7.32
C ASP A 154 -4.51 -13.49 -6.48
N ILE A 155 -5.22 -12.37 -6.60
CA ILE A 155 -4.90 -11.12 -5.91
C ILE A 155 -5.89 -10.94 -4.76
N TYR A 156 -5.38 -10.71 -3.55
CA TYR A 156 -6.18 -10.28 -2.42
C TYR A 156 -5.84 -8.84 -2.10
N PHE A 157 -6.85 -8.00 -1.84
CA PHE A 157 -6.62 -6.61 -1.48
C PHE A 157 -7.65 -6.11 -0.48
N THR A 158 -7.26 -5.13 0.31
CA THR A 158 -8.09 -4.49 1.32
C THR A 158 -8.77 -3.25 0.75
N ASP A 159 -10.03 -3.02 1.16
CA ASP A 159 -10.85 -1.90 0.67
C ASP A 159 -11.49 -1.11 1.82
N PRO A 160 -10.68 -0.47 2.67
CA PRO A 160 -11.16 0.44 3.71
C PRO A 160 -11.51 1.81 3.15
N LYS A 161 -11.76 2.76 4.05
CA LYS A 161 -11.75 4.20 3.77
C LYS A 161 -11.24 4.95 5.00
N TYR A 162 -10.18 5.73 4.84
CA TYR A 162 -9.56 6.50 5.93
C TYR A 162 -9.79 7.99 5.78
N VAL A 163 -9.67 8.52 4.57
CA VAL A 163 -9.66 9.95 4.28
C VAL A 163 -10.40 10.26 3.00
N GLY A 164 -10.68 11.55 2.77
CA GLY A 164 -11.33 12.06 1.57
C GLY A 164 -12.82 12.28 1.77
N PRO A 165 -13.40 13.24 1.02
CA PRO A 165 -14.79 13.62 1.11
C PRO A 165 -15.74 12.66 0.37
N GLU A 166 -15.21 11.72 -0.41
CA GLU A 166 -16.00 10.82 -1.24
C GLU A 166 -16.84 9.89 -0.39
N GLU A 167 -18.13 9.80 -0.69
CA GLU A 167 -19.02 8.87 -0.01
C GLU A 167 -18.74 7.42 -0.39
N ARG A 168 -18.93 6.52 0.58
CA ARG A 168 -18.91 5.08 0.32
C ARG A 168 -20.21 4.69 -0.39
N GLU A 169 -20.07 3.94 -1.49
CA GLU A 169 -21.20 3.29 -2.15
C GLU A 169 -21.44 1.87 -1.60
N LEU A 170 -20.36 1.21 -1.14
CA LEU A 170 -20.42 -0.09 -0.48
C LEU A 170 -20.84 0.10 0.98
N ASP A 171 -21.64 -0.83 1.49
CA ASP A 171 -22.21 -0.81 2.84
C ASP A 171 -21.22 -1.22 3.94
N LYS A 172 -20.13 -1.89 3.56
CA LYS A 172 -19.09 -2.38 4.47
C LYS A 172 -17.70 -2.09 3.94
N TYR A 173 -16.70 -2.34 4.78
CA TYR A 173 -15.31 -2.54 4.36
C TYR A 173 -15.14 -4.00 3.96
N TYR A 174 -14.26 -4.23 2.99
CA TYR A 174 -14.07 -5.55 2.43
C TYR A 174 -12.59 -5.90 2.30
N VAL A 175 -12.30 -7.17 2.40
CA VAL A 175 -11.15 -7.78 1.75
C VAL A 175 -11.67 -8.49 0.51
N PHE A 176 -11.17 -8.13 -0.64
CA PHE A 176 -11.55 -8.71 -1.91
C PHE A 176 -10.53 -9.75 -2.38
N LYS A 177 -11.02 -10.69 -3.18
CA LYS A 177 -10.23 -11.59 -4.00
C LYS A 177 -10.54 -11.32 -5.48
N TYR A 178 -9.51 -11.00 -6.26
CA TYR A 178 -9.58 -10.95 -7.71
C TYR A 178 -8.87 -12.18 -8.28
N SER A 179 -9.62 -13.08 -8.91
CA SER A 179 -9.11 -14.34 -9.40
C SER A 179 -8.36 -14.20 -10.73
N THR A 180 -7.53 -15.18 -11.07
CA THR A 180 -6.88 -15.28 -12.39
C THR A 180 -7.88 -15.38 -13.56
N ALA A 181 -9.14 -15.76 -13.28
CA ALA A 181 -10.23 -15.74 -14.25
C ALA A 181 -10.88 -14.34 -14.41
N GLY A 182 -10.38 -13.30 -13.73
CA GLY A 182 -10.89 -11.94 -13.81
C GLY A 182 -12.16 -11.69 -13.01
N GLN A 183 -12.45 -12.51 -12.00
CA GLN A 183 -13.63 -12.35 -11.14
C GLN A 183 -13.27 -11.70 -9.81
N LEU A 184 -14.00 -10.65 -9.44
CA LEU A 184 -13.93 -10.01 -8.13
C LEU A 184 -14.97 -10.62 -7.19
N THR A 185 -14.53 -11.12 -6.04
CA THR A 185 -15.36 -11.73 -4.99
C THR A 185 -14.94 -11.24 -3.63
N VAL A 186 -15.85 -11.31 -2.65
CA VAL A 186 -15.55 -10.98 -1.25
C VAL A 186 -14.80 -12.15 -0.63
N ALA A 187 -13.62 -11.89 -0.06
CA ALA A 187 -12.89 -12.85 0.77
C ALA A 187 -13.40 -12.79 2.22
N THR A 188 -13.59 -11.59 2.77
CA THR A 188 -14.24 -11.36 4.07
C THR A 188 -14.78 -9.92 4.17
N ASP A 189 -15.79 -9.73 5.01
CA ASP A 189 -16.40 -8.44 5.38
C ASP A 189 -16.48 -8.27 6.92
N GLN A 190 -15.66 -9.03 7.65
CA GLN A 190 -15.68 -9.12 9.11
C GLN A 190 -14.55 -8.32 9.78
N ILE A 191 -13.84 -7.49 9.03
CA ILE A 191 -12.70 -6.71 9.51
C ILE A 191 -13.03 -5.23 9.35
N ASP A 192 -12.95 -4.48 10.44
CA ASP A 192 -13.15 -3.05 10.41
C ASP A 192 -11.88 -2.34 9.93
N LYS A 193 -12.01 -1.54 8.87
CA LYS A 193 -10.91 -0.83 8.19
C LYS A 193 -9.67 -1.72 7.96
N PRO A 194 -9.79 -2.76 7.14
CA PRO A 194 -8.68 -3.62 6.80
C PRO A 194 -7.59 -2.80 6.09
N ASN A 195 -6.32 -2.96 6.52
CA ASN A 195 -5.15 -2.26 5.98
C ASN A 195 -4.16 -3.27 5.40
N GLY A 196 -3.00 -3.43 6.05
CA GLY A 196 -1.96 -4.34 5.60
C GLY A 196 -2.45 -5.78 5.42
N ILE A 197 -2.04 -6.43 4.34
CA ILE A 197 -2.44 -7.80 4.00
C ILE A 197 -1.24 -8.64 3.56
N ILE A 198 -1.15 -9.87 4.07
CA ILE A 198 -0.08 -10.80 3.69
C ILE A 198 -0.57 -12.25 3.71
N LEU A 199 0.01 -13.07 2.84
CA LEU A 199 -0.19 -14.52 2.85
C LEU A 199 0.84 -15.23 3.73
N SER A 200 0.40 -16.29 4.42
CA SER A 200 1.31 -17.21 5.09
C SER A 200 2.29 -17.84 4.10
N PRO A 201 3.49 -18.29 4.55
CA PRO A 201 4.47 -18.93 3.67
C PRO A 201 3.92 -20.14 2.91
N ASN A 202 2.98 -20.87 3.50
CA ASN A 202 2.32 -22.02 2.86
C ASN A 202 1.10 -21.64 2.01
N GLN A 203 0.78 -20.34 1.90
CA GLN A 203 -0.32 -19.78 1.09
C GLN A 203 -1.73 -20.23 1.52
N LYS A 204 -1.89 -20.74 2.74
CA LYS A 204 -3.18 -21.25 3.24
C LYS A 204 -3.95 -20.27 4.11
N THR A 205 -3.28 -19.22 4.56
CA THR A 205 -3.85 -18.19 5.46
C THR A 205 -3.53 -16.82 4.92
N VAL A 206 -4.54 -15.95 4.93
CA VAL A 206 -4.39 -14.51 4.71
C VAL A 206 -4.41 -13.84 6.09
N TYR A 207 -3.40 -13.05 6.40
CA TYR A 207 -3.38 -12.18 7.57
C TYR A 207 -3.74 -10.77 7.12
N VAL A 208 -4.60 -10.12 7.88
CA VAL A 208 -5.05 -8.75 7.60
C VAL A 208 -4.91 -7.94 8.89
N ALA A 209 -4.29 -6.78 8.78
CA ALA A 209 -4.23 -5.83 9.88
C ALA A 209 -5.53 -5.00 9.91
N GLU A 210 -6.17 -4.92 11.06
CA GLU A 210 -7.27 -4.01 11.32
C GLU A 210 -6.70 -2.71 11.91
N THR A 211 -7.06 -1.57 11.31
CA THR A 211 -6.57 -0.25 11.73
C THR A 211 -7.70 0.78 11.74
N ASP A 212 -8.72 0.56 12.56
CA ASP A 212 -9.75 1.57 12.74
C ASP A 212 -9.18 2.78 13.50
N ASN A 213 -9.21 3.93 12.85
CA ASN A 213 -8.75 5.20 13.41
C ASN A 213 -9.90 6.19 13.66
N GLY A 214 -11.17 5.74 13.54
CA GLY A 214 -12.35 6.58 13.70
C GLY A 214 -12.49 7.72 12.66
N SER A 215 -11.78 7.65 11.54
CA SER A 215 -11.72 8.77 10.57
C SER A 215 -12.90 8.82 9.61
N ASP A 216 -13.70 7.77 9.47
CA ASP A 216 -14.90 7.76 8.64
C ASP A 216 -16.11 8.24 9.45
N LYS A 217 -16.78 9.30 8.99
CA LYS A 217 -17.98 9.85 9.65
C LYS A 217 -19.11 8.84 9.81
N ALA A 218 -19.21 7.88 8.91
CA ALA A 218 -20.20 6.80 9.02
C ALA A 218 -19.93 5.86 10.20
N ASP A 219 -18.72 5.86 10.72
CA ASP A 219 -18.33 5.02 11.86
C ASP A 219 -18.51 5.73 13.20
N ILE A 220 -18.59 7.07 13.21
CA ILE A 220 -18.79 7.88 14.45
C ILE A 220 -20.15 7.60 15.10
N GLU A 221 -21.14 7.13 14.34
CA GLU A 221 -22.48 6.78 14.84
C GLU A 221 -22.59 5.34 15.36
N LYS A 222 -21.52 4.52 15.18
CA LYS A 222 -21.44 3.19 15.75
C LYS A 222 -20.56 3.25 17.00
N ASP A 223 -21.03 2.73 18.12
CA ASP A 223 -20.22 2.49 19.32
C ASP A 223 -19.09 1.51 18.95
N TYR A 224 -17.98 2.05 18.45
CA TYR A 224 -16.79 1.28 18.14
C TYR A 224 -16.00 1.02 19.42
N GLU A 225 -15.99 -0.22 19.86
CA GLU A 225 -14.94 -0.69 20.77
C GLU A 225 -13.63 -0.79 19.96
N MET A 226 -12.80 0.24 20.05
CA MET A 226 -11.47 0.24 19.44
C MET A 226 -10.64 -0.92 20.01
N GLY A 227 -10.13 -1.76 19.13
CA GLY A 227 -9.06 -2.71 19.42
C GLY A 227 -9.49 -3.98 20.16
N ARG A 228 -9.99 -4.93 19.41
CA ARG A 228 -9.94 -6.34 19.85
C ARG A 228 -8.76 -7.07 19.23
#